data_d6b8e00fda8d35a72c155999ddc8a9b3
#
_entry.id   d6b8e00fda8d35a72c155999ddc8a9b3
#
_cell.length_a   1.000
_cell.length_b   1.000
_cell.length_c   1.000
_cell.angle_alpha   90.00
_cell.angle_beta   90.00
_cell.angle_gamma   90.00
#
_symmetry.space_group_name_H-M   'P 1'
#
loop_
_entity.id
_entity.type
_entity.pdbx_description
1 polymer ?
#
loop_
_entity_poly.entity_id
_entity_poly.type
_entity_poly.pdbx_seq_one_letter_code
_entity_poly.pdbx_strand_id
1 'polypeptide(L)'
;MIVFDENMRQRNIMDAVAAWYRGRVISVTVLRPGSLIKDEAIPTLLRSAQRPTFVTTNVDDFWQRVPAHTRYGIVCLVLPDERLQETSSLLRQLFSLPDFKTKARRMGKVVRVSRQQDAIKIHTDMIHTSFSSSRRSECSFC
;
A
#
# COMPACT_ATOMS: atom_id res chain seq x y z
N MET A 1 4.71 -1.50 -10.05
CA MET A 1 5.78 -0.95 -9.19
C MET A 1 5.27 -0.84 -7.77
N ILE A 2 6.00 -1.36 -6.83
CA ILE A 2 5.75 -1.19 -5.39
C ILE A 2 6.72 -0.12 -4.87
N VAL A 3 6.17 0.86 -4.15
CA VAL A 3 6.94 1.94 -3.54
C VAL A 3 6.76 1.86 -2.03
N PHE A 4 7.86 1.64 -1.31
CA PHE A 4 7.84 1.58 0.14
C PHE A 4 8.08 2.96 0.75
N ASP A 5 7.34 3.26 1.83
CA ASP A 5 7.57 4.44 2.65
C ASP A 5 8.97 4.43 3.25
N GLU A 6 9.48 5.60 3.61
CA GLU A 6 10.85 5.72 4.16
C GLU A 6 11.09 4.84 5.38
N ASN A 7 10.10 4.73 6.25
CA ASN A 7 10.23 3.92 7.47
C ASN A 7 10.28 2.41 7.18
N MET A 8 10.04 1.99 5.94
CA MET A 8 10.04 0.59 5.52
C MET A 8 11.17 0.27 4.55
N ARG A 9 12.12 1.17 4.34
CA ARG A 9 13.18 0.97 3.35
C ARG A 9 14.29 0.03 3.80
N GLN A 10 14.01 -0.87 4.69
CA GLN A 10 14.95 -1.89 5.11
C GLN A 10 15.16 -2.87 3.95
N ARG A 11 16.43 -3.13 3.64
CA ARG A 11 16.80 -3.91 2.47
C ARG A 11 16.21 -5.32 2.51
N ASN A 12 16.21 -5.96 3.67
CA ASN A 12 15.68 -7.31 3.83
C ASN A 12 14.17 -7.37 3.56
N ILE A 13 13.41 -6.33 3.90
CA ILE A 13 11.97 -6.25 3.61
C ILE A 13 11.75 -6.12 2.10
N MET A 14 12.47 -5.22 1.47
CA MET A 14 12.34 -4.96 0.04
C MET A 14 12.77 -6.18 -0.78
N ASP A 15 13.87 -6.82 -0.39
CA ASP A 15 14.35 -8.03 -1.08
C ASP A 15 13.38 -9.20 -0.95
N ALA A 16 12.74 -9.36 0.22
CA ALA A 16 11.75 -10.40 0.43
C ALA A 16 10.54 -10.22 -0.49
N VAL A 17 10.11 -8.99 -0.71
CA VAL A 17 9.00 -8.69 -1.64
C VAL A 17 9.46 -8.87 -3.09
N ALA A 18 10.65 -8.40 -3.42
CA ALA A 18 11.20 -8.53 -4.77
C ALA A 18 11.36 -9.99 -5.19
N ALA A 19 11.53 -10.91 -4.24
CA ALA A 19 11.70 -12.33 -4.54
C ALA A 19 10.46 -12.95 -5.22
N TRP A 20 9.26 -12.43 -4.97
CA TRP A 20 8.03 -12.96 -5.58
C TRP A 20 7.30 -11.94 -6.44
N TYR A 21 7.58 -10.65 -6.31
CA TYR A 21 6.91 -9.61 -7.09
C TYR A 21 7.67 -9.34 -8.38
N ARG A 22 6.98 -9.41 -9.52
CA ARG A 22 7.62 -9.31 -10.84
C ARG A 22 7.96 -7.89 -11.27
N GLY A 23 7.35 -6.87 -10.67
CA GLY A 23 7.61 -5.48 -11.00
C GLY A 23 8.75 -4.89 -10.18
N ARG A 24 8.95 -3.59 -10.33
CA ARG A 24 9.96 -2.87 -9.55
C ARG A 24 9.52 -2.72 -8.10
N VAL A 25 10.48 -2.87 -7.19
CA VAL A 25 10.31 -2.60 -5.76
C VAL A 25 11.33 -1.53 -5.39
N ILE A 26 10.84 -0.35 -5.01
CA ILE A 26 11.70 0.79 -4.68
C ILE A 26 11.24 1.46 -3.38
N SER A 27 12.12 2.26 -2.80
CA SER A 27 11.76 3.18 -1.72
C SER A 27 11.24 4.49 -2.32
N VAL A 28 10.36 5.18 -1.61
CA VAL A 28 9.85 6.48 -2.04
C VAL A 28 10.95 7.51 -2.25
N THR A 29 12.09 7.36 -1.57
CA THR A 29 13.25 8.24 -1.73
C THR A 29 13.84 8.19 -3.14
N VAL A 30 13.61 7.11 -3.89
CA VAL A 30 14.05 7.00 -5.29
C VAL A 30 13.26 7.92 -6.20
N LEU A 31 12.00 8.19 -5.87
CA LEU A 31 11.16 9.09 -6.67
C LEU A 31 11.58 10.55 -6.55
N ARG A 32 12.24 10.90 -5.47
CA ARG A 32 12.72 12.26 -5.23
C ARG A 32 14.03 12.23 -4.45
N PRO A 33 15.15 11.87 -5.13
CA PRO A 33 16.44 11.74 -4.46
C PRO A 33 16.93 13.06 -3.88
N GLY A 34 17.65 12.99 -2.76
CA GLY A 34 18.30 14.14 -2.15
C GLY A 34 17.37 15.08 -1.37
N SER A 35 16.10 14.76 -1.24
CA SER A 35 15.13 15.59 -0.52
C SER A 35 14.47 14.81 0.61
N LEU A 36 14.17 15.51 1.69
CA LEU A 36 13.28 14.99 2.71
C LEU A 36 11.84 15.03 2.16
N ILE A 37 11.18 13.88 2.11
CA ILE A 37 9.82 13.79 1.59
C ILE A 37 8.85 13.82 2.76
N LYS A 38 8.05 14.87 2.82
CA LYS A 38 6.98 14.98 3.81
C LYS A 38 5.77 14.17 3.36
N ASP A 39 5.00 13.67 4.31
CA ASP A 39 3.83 12.83 4.02
C ASP A 39 2.84 13.54 3.09
N GLU A 40 2.70 14.87 3.20
CA GLU A 40 1.81 15.65 2.36
C GLU A 40 2.22 15.67 0.89
N ALA A 41 3.51 15.45 0.60
CA ALA A 41 4.01 15.43 -0.77
C ALA A 41 3.85 14.07 -1.45
N ILE A 42 3.60 13.01 -0.69
CA ILE A 42 3.56 11.66 -1.22
C ILE A 42 2.48 11.47 -2.29
N PRO A 43 1.22 11.91 -2.09
CA PRO A 43 0.22 11.73 -3.14
C PRO A 43 0.61 12.35 -4.47
N THR A 44 1.25 13.52 -4.46
CA THR A 44 1.71 14.18 -5.67
C THR A 44 2.81 13.37 -6.36
N LEU A 45 3.77 12.85 -5.58
CA LEU A 45 4.83 12.00 -6.12
C LEU A 45 4.26 10.71 -6.73
N LEU A 46 3.30 10.10 -6.07
CA LEU A 46 2.69 8.86 -6.57
C LEU A 46 1.92 9.10 -7.86
N ARG A 47 1.23 10.24 -7.99
CA ARG A 47 0.51 10.58 -9.22
C ARG A 47 1.46 10.79 -10.40
N SER A 48 2.67 11.28 -10.15
CA SER A 48 3.66 11.48 -11.20
C SER A 48 4.43 10.21 -11.56
N ALA A 49 4.33 9.16 -10.77
CA ALA A 49 4.94 7.86 -11.05
C ALA A 49 4.03 7.01 -11.94
N GLN A 50 4.50 5.82 -12.32
CA GLN A 50 3.81 4.94 -13.25
C GLN A 50 2.89 3.97 -12.51
N ARG A 51 1.75 4.46 -12.02
CA ARG A 51 0.73 3.67 -11.34
C ARG A 51 1.31 2.80 -10.22
N PRO A 52 1.95 3.40 -9.22
CA PRO A 52 2.58 2.65 -8.14
C PRO A 52 1.56 2.16 -7.12
N THR A 53 1.94 1.09 -6.41
CA THR A 53 1.30 0.71 -5.16
C THR A 53 2.22 1.14 -4.02
N PHE A 54 1.77 2.08 -3.21
CA PHE A 54 2.53 2.61 -2.09
C PHE A 54 2.22 1.80 -0.84
N VAL A 55 3.27 1.38 -0.13
CA VAL A 55 3.13 0.54 1.07
C VAL A 55 3.72 1.29 2.26
N THR A 56 2.92 1.43 3.31
CA THR A 56 3.31 2.13 4.53
C THR A 56 2.76 1.41 5.76
N THR A 57 3.46 1.56 6.89
CA THR A 57 2.91 1.19 8.20
C THR A 57 2.38 2.39 8.96
N ASN A 58 2.50 3.59 8.40
CA ASN A 58 2.01 4.83 9.00
C ASN A 58 0.51 4.98 8.72
N VAL A 59 -0.27 4.13 9.38
CA VAL A 59 -1.72 4.03 9.14
C VAL A 59 -2.42 5.34 9.46
N ASP A 60 -2.05 5.99 10.56
CA ASP A 60 -2.74 7.20 11.04
C ASP A 60 -2.60 8.37 10.08
N ASP A 61 -1.49 8.45 9.35
CA ASP A 61 -1.25 9.57 8.42
C ASP A 61 -1.81 9.30 7.02
N PHE A 62 -2.07 8.04 6.66
CA PHE A 62 -2.50 7.69 5.31
C PHE A 62 -3.92 7.15 5.22
N TRP A 63 -4.32 6.30 6.16
CA TRP A 63 -5.66 5.73 6.15
C TRP A 63 -6.71 6.81 6.44
N GLN A 64 -7.65 6.96 5.52
CA GLN A 64 -8.73 7.97 5.59
C GLN A 64 -8.27 9.43 5.49
N ARG A 65 -6.98 9.67 5.32
CA ARG A 65 -6.44 11.02 5.16
C ARG A 65 -6.02 11.31 3.73
N VAL A 66 -5.52 10.28 3.04
CA VAL A 66 -5.13 10.40 1.64
C VAL A 66 -6.25 9.86 0.77
N PRO A 67 -6.78 10.66 -0.16
CA PRO A 67 -7.87 10.19 -1.01
C PRO A 67 -7.41 9.13 -1.98
N ALA A 68 -8.32 8.23 -2.35
CA ALA A 68 -8.08 7.28 -3.41
C ALA A 68 -7.95 8.02 -4.75
N HIS A 69 -7.10 7.52 -5.64
CA HIS A 69 -6.85 8.14 -6.93
C HIS A 69 -6.55 7.05 -7.97
N THR A 70 -7.02 7.27 -9.20
CA THR A 70 -6.86 6.28 -10.29
C THR A 70 -5.41 5.99 -10.63
N ARG A 71 -4.48 6.87 -10.28
CA ARG A 71 -3.07 6.73 -10.65
C ARG A 71 -2.21 6.06 -9.59
N TYR A 72 -2.76 5.71 -8.45
CA TYR A 72 -2.03 4.99 -7.42
C TYR A 72 -2.95 4.10 -6.58
N GLY A 73 -2.33 3.15 -5.91
CA GLY A 73 -2.94 2.40 -4.83
C GLY A 73 -2.12 2.60 -3.56
N ILE A 74 -2.76 2.58 -2.40
CA ILE A 74 -2.08 2.71 -1.12
C ILE A 74 -2.46 1.53 -0.24
N VAL A 75 -1.44 0.88 0.32
CA VAL A 75 -1.60 -0.23 1.26
C VAL A 75 -1.05 0.20 2.62
N CYS A 76 -1.92 0.32 3.59
CA CYS A 76 -1.57 0.63 4.98
C CYS A 76 -1.52 -0.67 5.76
N LEU A 77 -0.34 -1.09 6.19
CA LEU A 77 -0.15 -2.32 6.95
C LEU A 77 -0.17 -2.01 8.44
N VAL A 78 -1.04 -2.69 9.17
CA VAL A 78 -1.10 -2.58 10.63
C VAL A 78 -0.07 -3.54 11.22
N LEU A 79 1.18 -3.09 11.28
CA LEU A 79 2.31 -3.85 11.81
C LEU A 79 3.13 -2.98 12.75
N PRO A 80 3.43 -3.45 13.96
CA PRO A 80 4.41 -2.77 14.80
C PRO A 80 5.82 -2.95 14.24
N ASP A 81 6.75 -2.09 14.67
CA ASP A 81 8.13 -2.11 14.15
C ASP A 81 8.82 -3.46 14.35
N GLU A 82 8.56 -4.13 15.45
CA GLU A 82 9.16 -5.46 15.74
C GLU A 82 8.61 -6.58 14.86
N ARG A 83 7.57 -6.31 14.05
CA ARG A 83 6.96 -7.30 13.16
C ARG A 83 7.02 -6.88 11.68
N LEU A 84 7.88 -5.94 11.33
CA LEU A 84 8.02 -5.48 9.94
C LEU A 84 8.45 -6.59 8.98
N GLN A 85 9.10 -7.64 9.46
CA GLN A 85 9.45 -8.77 8.62
C GLN A 85 8.24 -9.54 8.08
N GLU A 86 7.05 -9.31 8.63
CA GLU A 86 5.81 -9.91 8.12
C GLU A 86 5.27 -9.19 6.88
N THR A 87 5.87 -8.08 6.48
CA THR A 87 5.41 -7.26 5.34
C THR A 87 5.27 -8.09 4.06
N SER A 88 6.29 -8.87 3.72
CA SER A 88 6.29 -9.67 2.49
C SER A 88 5.14 -10.67 2.49
N SER A 89 4.94 -11.37 3.59
CA SER A 89 3.86 -12.35 3.74
C SER A 89 2.48 -11.71 3.60
N LEU A 90 2.26 -10.57 4.26
CA LEU A 90 0.99 -9.87 4.18
C LEU A 90 0.69 -9.35 2.78
N LEU A 91 1.69 -8.76 2.13
CA LEU A 91 1.52 -8.26 0.76
C LEU A 91 1.24 -9.41 -0.21
N ARG A 92 1.92 -10.53 -0.06
CA ARG A 92 1.70 -11.68 -0.92
C ARG A 92 0.29 -12.24 -0.76
N GLN A 93 -0.21 -12.31 0.47
CA GLN A 93 -1.60 -12.71 0.73
C GLN A 93 -2.60 -11.73 0.12
N LEU A 94 -2.36 -10.42 0.30
CA LEU A 94 -3.22 -9.40 -0.28
C LEU A 94 -3.27 -9.50 -1.80
N PHE A 95 -2.12 -9.62 -2.44
CA PHE A 95 -2.02 -9.64 -3.91
C PHE A 95 -2.49 -10.96 -4.51
N SER A 96 -2.73 -11.99 -3.70
CA SER A 96 -3.36 -13.23 -4.17
C SER A 96 -4.89 -13.12 -4.28
N LEU A 97 -5.48 -12.08 -3.69
CA LEU A 97 -6.92 -11.86 -3.74
C LEU A 97 -7.32 -11.25 -5.08
N PRO A 98 -8.47 -11.66 -5.65
CA PRO A 98 -8.90 -11.16 -6.96
C PRO A 98 -8.96 -9.63 -7.07
N ASP A 99 -9.37 -8.94 -6.01
CA ASP A 99 -9.53 -7.48 -6.02
C ASP A 99 -8.20 -6.73 -5.99
N PHE A 100 -7.07 -7.41 -5.73
CA PHE A 100 -5.76 -6.79 -5.60
C PHE A 100 -4.69 -7.49 -6.43
N LYS A 101 -5.08 -8.48 -7.21
CA LYS A 101 -4.13 -9.37 -7.91
C LYS A 101 -3.34 -8.65 -8.99
N THR A 102 -3.96 -7.70 -9.69
CA THR A 102 -3.31 -6.98 -10.79
C THR A 102 -3.05 -5.53 -10.41
N LYS A 103 -2.10 -4.91 -11.11
CA LYS A 103 -1.81 -3.49 -10.98
C LYS A 103 -3.08 -2.65 -11.19
N ALA A 104 -3.86 -2.96 -12.20
CA ALA A 104 -5.07 -2.21 -12.51
C ALA A 104 -6.09 -2.30 -11.37
N ARG A 105 -6.20 -3.45 -10.73
CA ARG A 105 -7.13 -3.64 -9.64
C ARG A 105 -6.72 -2.93 -8.36
N ARG A 106 -5.42 -2.72 -8.15
CA ARG A 106 -4.91 -1.99 -7.00
C ARG A 106 -5.08 -0.48 -7.14
N MET A 107 -5.14 0.03 -8.36
CA MET A 107 -5.32 1.47 -8.58
C MET A 107 -6.69 1.93 -8.11
N GLY A 108 -6.75 3.14 -7.58
CA GLY A 108 -8.00 3.72 -7.10
C GLY A 108 -8.42 3.24 -5.72
N LYS A 109 -7.56 2.53 -5.00
CA LYS A 109 -7.89 1.96 -3.69
C LYS A 109 -6.88 2.39 -2.64
N VAL A 110 -7.38 2.68 -1.45
CA VAL A 110 -6.58 2.82 -0.23
C VAL A 110 -7.04 1.72 0.70
N VAL A 111 -6.14 0.81 1.07
CA VAL A 111 -6.52 -0.34 1.89
C VAL A 111 -5.76 -0.33 3.22
N ARG A 112 -6.43 -0.79 4.24
CA ARG A 112 -5.85 -1.04 5.57
C ARG A 112 -5.89 -2.54 5.81
N VAL A 113 -4.72 -3.13 6.02
CA VAL A 113 -4.55 -4.58 6.16
C VAL A 113 -4.01 -4.89 7.54
N SER A 114 -4.71 -5.75 8.25
CA SER A 114 -4.26 -6.27 9.54
C SER A 114 -4.33 -7.78 9.55
N ARG A 115 -3.58 -8.40 10.47
CA ARG A 115 -3.60 -9.84 10.67
C ARG A 115 -4.27 -10.14 12.00
N GLN A 116 -5.26 -11.03 11.96
CA GLN A 116 -5.90 -11.57 13.15
C GLN A 116 -5.75 -13.09 13.11
N GLN A 117 -4.93 -13.65 14.01
CA GLN A 117 -4.59 -15.07 13.99
C GLN A 117 -3.99 -15.45 12.63
N ASP A 118 -4.55 -16.43 11.92
CA ASP A 118 -4.07 -16.85 10.59
C ASP A 118 -4.80 -16.17 9.45
N ALA A 119 -5.70 -15.24 9.75
CA ALA A 119 -6.49 -14.53 8.76
C ALA A 119 -5.98 -13.11 8.56
N ILE A 120 -6.24 -12.54 7.37
CA ILE A 120 -6.03 -11.11 7.14
C ILE A 120 -7.38 -10.41 7.14
N LYS A 121 -7.40 -9.19 7.65
CA LYS A 121 -8.57 -8.33 7.68
C LYS A 121 -8.29 -7.10 6.85
N ILE A 122 -9.18 -6.80 5.91
CA ILE A 122 -8.99 -5.73 4.93
C ILE A 122 -10.12 -4.74 5.03
N HIS A 123 -9.76 -3.46 5.14
CA HIS A 123 -10.69 -2.35 4.97
C HIS A 123 -10.28 -1.59 3.73
N THR A 124 -11.21 -1.35 2.82
CA THR A 124 -10.92 -0.69 1.55
C THR A 124 -11.68 0.61 1.43
N ASP A 125 -10.97 1.67 1.06
CA ASP A 125 -11.54 2.93 0.65
C ASP A 125 -11.30 3.10 -0.84
N MET A 126 -12.35 3.44 -1.61
CA MET A 126 -12.30 3.48 -3.05
C MET A 126 -12.68 4.86 -3.57
N ILE A 127 -12.30 5.15 -4.82
CA ILE A 127 -12.74 6.36 -5.50
C ILE A 127 -14.26 6.37 -5.58
N HIS A 128 -14.85 7.54 -5.27
CA HIS A 128 -16.28 7.74 -5.39
C HIS A 128 -16.67 8.11 -6.80
N THR A 129 -17.76 7.53 -7.29
CA THR A 129 -18.43 8.02 -8.48
C THR A 129 -19.39 9.15 -8.08
N SER A 130 -19.90 9.88 -9.05
CA SER A 130 -20.73 11.08 -8.81
C SER A 130 -21.99 10.82 -7.98
N PHE A 131 -22.39 9.59 -7.80
CA PHE A 131 -23.59 9.23 -7.02
C PHE A 131 -23.29 8.51 -5.72
N SER A 132 -22.04 8.26 -5.44
CA SER A 132 -21.72 7.39 -4.31
C SER A 132 -21.35 8.19 -3.09
N SER A 133 -21.93 7.80 -1.98
CA SER A 133 -21.35 8.06 -0.69
C SER A 133 -20.09 7.22 -0.52
N SER A 134 -19.29 7.59 0.46
CA SER A 134 -18.11 6.83 0.84
C SER A 134 -18.46 5.36 1.04
N ARG A 135 -17.75 4.48 0.32
CA ARG A 135 -17.92 3.03 0.48
C ARG A 135 -16.70 2.43 1.13
N ARG A 136 -16.96 1.70 2.18
CA ARG A 136 -15.94 0.87 2.81
C ARG A 136 -16.35 -0.57 2.70
N SER A 137 -15.40 -1.39 2.25
CA SER A 137 -15.57 -2.83 2.27
C SER A 137 -14.73 -3.40 3.39
N GLU A 138 -15.31 -4.31 4.13
CA GLU A 138 -14.59 -5.07 5.14
C GLU A 138 -14.67 -6.54 4.76
N CYS A 139 -13.50 -7.16 4.62
CA CYS A 139 -13.40 -8.58 4.30
C CYS A 139 -12.50 -9.26 5.32
N SER A 140 -12.90 -10.43 5.78
CA SER A 140 -12.09 -11.29 6.64
C SER A 140 -11.87 -12.62 5.95
N PHE A 141 -10.62 -13.09 5.95
CA PHE A 141 -10.24 -14.36 5.34
C PHE A 141 -9.57 -15.24 6.39
N CYS A 142 -9.99 -16.47 6.43
CA CYS A 142 -9.42 -17.44 7.35
C CYS A 142 -8.49 -18.41 6.62
#